data_d02c877b70933e1c04aaffe0136a0f77
#
_entry.id   d02c877b70933e1c04aaffe0136a0f77
#
_cell.length_a   1.000
_cell.length_b   1.000
_cell.length_c   1.000
_cell.angle_alpha   90.00
_cell.angle_beta   90.00
_cell.angle_gamma   90.00
#
_symmetry.space_group_name_H-M   'P 1'
#
loop_
_entity.id
_entity.type
_entity.pdbx_description
1 polymer ?
#
loop_
_entity_poly.entity_id
_entity_poly.type
_entity_poly.pdbx_seq_one_letter_code
_entity_poly.pdbx_strand_id
1 'polypeptide(L)'
;SVSAFLLNRSSDLSFKNISQLTMRIYRVKAGGDTDLNPENEKDYKKLKPLLTELPELRVTRHYSGHKEYEWFGDSLEIPGLPVGVYMIEMESTPATETSRQLYFVSNLRTLGEALPDNQMRYVVVDAKEGQPVKGATVELRGYVNGRSNQKIATLTTDSKGEAVYKYDKERPTTIYTYKL
;
A
#
# COMPACT_ATOMS: atom_id res chain seq x y z
N SER A 1 -11.12 -8.03 -18.25
CA SER A 1 -10.48 -6.88 -17.59
C SER A 1 -10.92 -6.85 -16.12
N VAL A 2 -9.99 -6.67 -15.24
CA VAL A 2 -10.19 -6.57 -13.79
C VAL A 2 -9.68 -5.22 -13.37
N SER A 3 -10.54 -4.41 -12.73
CA SER A 3 -10.13 -3.19 -12.04
C SER A 3 -10.37 -3.37 -10.56
N ALA A 4 -9.34 -3.17 -9.74
CA ALA A 4 -9.41 -3.32 -8.29
C ALA A 4 -9.08 -2.01 -7.59
N PHE A 5 -9.92 -1.62 -6.64
CA PHE A 5 -9.64 -0.57 -5.68
C PHE A 5 -9.62 -1.17 -4.28
N LEU A 6 -8.51 -1.03 -3.58
CA LEU A 6 -8.36 -1.47 -2.20
C LEU A 6 -8.69 -0.30 -1.27
N LEU A 7 -9.87 -0.33 -0.65
CA LEU A 7 -10.27 0.59 0.40
C LEU A 7 -10.62 -0.21 1.66
N ASN A 8 -9.85 -0.02 2.72
CA ASN A 8 -10.16 -0.45 4.10
C ASN A 8 -10.72 -1.87 4.29
N ARG A 9 -9.91 -2.92 4.10
CA ARG A 9 -10.23 -4.34 4.34
C ARG A 9 -11.19 -5.00 3.34
N SER A 10 -11.67 -4.29 2.34
CA SER A 10 -12.39 -4.87 1.21
C SER A 10 -11.81 -4.37 -0.11
N SER A 11 -11.83 -5.22 -1.12
CA SER A 11 -11.57 -4.84 -2.50
C SER A 11 -12.90 -4.77 -3.22
N ASP A 12 -13.29 -3.59 -3.68
CA ASP A 12 -14.39 -3.46 -4.63
C ASP A 12 -13.83 -3.76 -6.02
N LEU A 13 -14.32 -4.82 -6.62
CA LEU A 13 -13.83 -5.36 -7.86
C LEU A 13 -14.89 -5.20 -8.94
N SER A 14 -14.48 -4.80 -10.13
CA SER A 14 -15.33 -4.76 -11.31
C SER A 14 -14.79 -5.70 -12.38
N PHE A 15 -15.66 -6.54 -12.91
CA PHE A 15 -15.31 -7.60 -13.83
C PHE A 15 -16.15 -7.60 -15.09
N LYS A 16 -15.61 -8.21 -16.12
CA LYS A 16 -16.27 -8.46 -17.38
C LYS A 16 -15.72 -9.74 -17.98
N ASN A 17 -16.61 -10.64 -18.41
CA ASN A 17 -16.27 -11.86 -19.12
C ASN A 17 -15.33 -12.80 -18.36
N ILE A 18 -15.48 -12.91 -17.04
CA ILE A 18 -14.75 -13.89 -16.24
C ILE A 18 -15.72 -14.86 -15.56
N SER A 19 -15.31 -16.10 -15.43
CA SER A 19 -16.05 -17.16 -14.74
C SER A 19 -15.46 -17.49 -13.36
N GLN A 20 -14.20 -17.10 -13.14
CA GLN A 20 -13.52 -17.34 -11.89
C GLN A 20 -12.50 -16.24 -11.59
N LEU A 21 -12.35 -15.89 -10.33
CA LEU A 21 -11.27 -15.07 -9.80
C LEU A 21 -10.59 -15.82 -8.65
N THR A 22 -9.26 -15.84 -8.67
CA THR A 22 -8.45 -16.30 -7.55
C THR A 22 -7.60 -15.17 -7.04
N MET A 23 -7.76 -14.82 -5.76
CA MET A 23 -6.91 -13.88 -5.04
C MET A 23 -5.96 -14.66 -4.14
N ARG A 24 -4.67 -14.28 -4.14
CA ARG A 24 -3.65 -14.79 -3.24
C ARG A 24 -2.97 -13.62 -2.55
N ILE A 25 -2.70 -13.76 -1.27
CA ILE A 25 -1.98 -12.76 -0.47
C ILE A 25 -0.71 -13.43 0.05
N TYR A 26 0.44 -12.90 -0.35
CA TYR A 26 1.75 -13.36 0.10
C TYR A 26 2.36 -12.34 1.06
N ARG A 27 2.99 -12.80 2.12
CA ARG A 27 3.82 -11.92 2.94
C ARG A 27 5.13 -11.63 2.21
N VAL A 28 5.55 -10.36 2.23
CA VAL A 28 6.81 -9.92 1.64
C VAL A 28 7.82 -9.71 2.76
N LYS A 29 8.99 -10.36 2.65
CA LYS A 29 10.13 -10.18 3.58
C LYS A 29 10.88 -8.89 3.23
N ALA A 30 10.21 -7.75 3.39
CA ALA A 30 10.76 -6.43 3.11
C ALA A 30 10.23 -5.42 4.12
N GLY A 31 10.93 -4.30 4.26
CA GLY A 31 10.50 -3.17 5.10
C GLY A 31 9.38 -2.34 4.47
N GLY A 32 8.76 -1.47 5.28
CA GLY A 32 7.70 -0.57 4.84
C GLY A 32 8.16 0.51 3.84
N ASP A 33 9.46 0.61 3.58
CA ASP A 33 10.09 1.50 2.60
C ASP A 33 10.18 0.90 1.18
N THR A 34 9.63 -0.32 1.00
CA THR A 34 9.62 -0.97 -0.31
C THR A 34 8.75 -0.19 -1.28
N ASP A 35 9.35 0.33 -2.36
CA ASP A 35 8.69 1.10 -3.42
C ASP A 35 8.64 0.36 -4.77
N LEU A 36 8.91 -0.95 -4.76
CA LEU A 36 8.86 -1.80 -5.94
C LEU A 36 7.41 -1.93 -6.45
N ASN A 37 7.23 -1.79 -7.75
CA ASN A 37 5.93 -1.98 -8.38
C ASN A 37 5.78 -3.44 -8.87
N PRO A 38 4.94 -4.28 -8.25
CA PRO A 38 4.81 -5.69 -8.64
C PRO A 38 4.14 -5.91 -10.02
N GLU A 39 3.52 -4.90 -10.61
CA GLU A 39 3.04 -4.96 -12.01
C GLU A 39 4.19 -4.79 -13.01
N ASN A 40 5.29 -4.18 -12.58
CA ASN A 40 6.49 -4.09 -13.41
C ASN A 40 7.28 -5.41 -13.34
N GLU A 41 7.54 -6.03 -14.47
CA GLU A 41 8.22 -7.33 -14.54
C GLU A 41 9.62 -7.32 -13.89
N LYS A 42 10.37 -6.21 -14.00
CA LYS A 42 11.71 -6.09 -13.40
C LYS A 42 11.63 -6.02 -11.87
N ASP A 43 10.65 -5.29 -11.35
CA ASP A 43 10.46 -5.15 -9.91
C ASP A 43 9.83 -6.41 -9.32
N TYR A 44 8.93 -7.06 -10.05
CA TYR A 44 8.37 -8.35 -9.63
C TYR A 44 9.46 -9.43 -9.51
N LYS A 45 10.44 -9.46 -10.42
CA LYS A 45 11.59 -10.38 -10.30
C LYS A 45 12.41 -10.15 -9.02
N LYS A 46 12.49 -8.91 -8.53
CA LYS A 46 13.13 -8.59 -7.25
C LYS A 46 12.25 -8.96 -6.05
N LEU A 47 10.93 -8.78 -6.16
CA LEU A 47 9.97 -9.12 -5.11
C LEU A 47 9.77 -10.62 -4.93
N LYS A 48 9.76 -11.37 -6.03
CA LYS A 48 9.47 -12.82 -6.02
C LYS A 48 10.27 -13.63 -5.00
N PRO A 49 11.60 -13.48 -4.84
CA PRO A 49 12.38 -14.21 -3.84
C PRO A 49 12.09 -13.75 -2.40
N LEU A 50 11.43 -12.62 -2.21
CA LEU A 50 11.05 -12.08 -0.90
C LEU A 50 9.66 -12.56 -0.45
N LEU A 51 8.89 -13.20 -1.33
CA LEU A 51 7.57 -13.73 -0.98
C LEU A 51 7.69 -14.98 -0.12
N THR A 52 6.67 -15.23 0.70
CA THR A 52 6.48 -16.54 1.34
C THR A 52 6.20 -17.60 0.27
N GLU A 53 6.63 -18.85 0.50
CA GLU A 53 6.42 -19.96 -0.43
C GLU A 53 4.93 -20.24 -0.66
N LEU A 54 4.14 -20.14 0.42
CA LEU A 54 2.70 -20.30 0.38
C LEU A 54 2.02 -18.96 0.66
N PRO A 55 0.86 -18.70 0.06
CA PRO A 55 0.08 -17.52 0.38
C PRO A 55 -0.49 -17.62 1.81
N GLU A 56 -0.50 -16.49 2.52
CA GLU A 56 -1.19 -16.34 3.83
C GLU A 56 -2.70 -16.52 3.68
N LEU A 57 -3.24 -16.13 2.51
CA LEU A 57 -4.64 -16.26 2.16
C LEU A 57 -4.78 -16.63 0.69
N ARG A 58 -5.70 -17.55 0.40
CA ARG A 58 -6.17 -17.85 -0.96
C ARG A 58 -7.68 -17.90 -0.97
N VAL A 59 -8.29 -17.09 -1.82
CA VAL A 59 -9.75 -17.06 -2.03
C VAL A 59 -10.02 -17.28 -3.51
N THR A 60 -10.94 -18.20 -3.83
CA THR A 60 -11.44 -18.42 -5.20
C THR A 60 -12.94 -18.14 -5.20
N ARG A 61 -13.38 -17.34 -6.16
CA ARG A 61 -14.78 -17.02 -6.45
C ARG A 61 -15.15 -17.54 -7.81
N HIS A 62 -16.35 -18.08 -7.93
CA HIS A 62 -16.94 -18.53 -9.20
C HIS A 62 -18.13 -17.64 -9.55
N TYR A 63 -18.21 -17.22 -10.80
CA TYR A 63 -19.24 -16.35 -11.30
C TYR A 63 -19.99 -17.04 -12.43
N SER A 64 -21.31 -16.99 -12.40
CA SER A 64 -22.19 -17.57 -13.41
C SER A 64 -23.41 -16.67 -13.62
N GLY A 65 -24.06 -16.82 -14.78
CA GLY A 65 -25.30 -16.10 -15.08
C GLY A 65 -25.14 -14.66 -15.55
N HIS A 66 -23.91 -14.16 -15.74
CA HIS A 66 -23.64 -12.85 -16.33
C HIS A 66 -23.63 -12.95 -17.86
N LYS A 67 -24.22 -11.97 -18.52
CA LYS A 67 -24.20 -11.88 -19.99
C LYS A 67 -22.80 -11.49 -20.47
N GLU A 68 -22.47 -11.92 -21.69
CA GLU A 68 -21.27 -11.45 -22.36
C GLU A 68 -21.24 -9.91 -22.39
N TYR A 69 -20.07 -9.34 -22.09
CA TYR A 69 -19.81 -7.89 -22.10
C TYR A 69 -20.51 -7.08 -21.00
N GLU A 70 -21.28 -7.69 -20.11
CA GLU A 70 -21.85 -7.03 -18.94
C GLU A 70 -20.79 -6.87 -17.85
N TRP A 71 -20.73 -5.66 -17.25
CA TRP A 71 -19.92 -5.41 -16.08
C TRP A 71 -20.67 -5.82 -14.82
N PHE A 72 -20.01 -6.52 -13.94
CA PHE A 72 -20.53 -6.87 -12.62
C PHE A 72 -19.47 -6.65 -11.55
N GLY A 73 -19.90 -6.47 -10.31
CA GLY A 73 -19.04 -6.21 -9.18
C GLY A 73 -19.08 -7.32 -8.14
N ASP A 74 -17.99 -7.46 -7.40
CA ASP A 74 -17.90 -8.27 -6.19
C ASP A 74 -17.00 -7.55 -5.18
N SER A 75 -17.12 -7.92 -3.91
CA SER A 75 -16.27 -7.43 -2.84
C SER A 75 -15.59 -8.60 -2.15
N LEU A 76 -14.25 -8.55 -2.13
CA LEU A 76 -13.45 -9.53 -1.41
C LEU A 76 -12.97 -8.93 -0.09
N GLU A 77 -13.36 -9.54 1.03
CA GLU A 77 -12.88 -9.15 2.33
C GLU A 77 -11.46 -9.68 2.56
N ILE A 78 -10.57 -8.79 2.99
CA ILE A 78 -9.23 -9.12 3.44
C ILE A 78 -9.29 -9.20 4.97
N PRO A 79 -9.02 -10.38 5.59
CA PRO A 79 -9.02 -10.52 7.03
C PRO A 79 -7.94 -9.62 7.66
N GLY A 80 -8.04 -9.36 8.96
CA GLY A 80 -7.04 -8.62 9.70
C GLY A 80 -5.68 -9.32 9.64
N LEU A 81 -4.79 -8.81 8.80
CA LEU A 81 -3.42 -9.30 8.68
C LEU A 81 -2.51 -8.66 9.74
N PRO A 82 -1.50 -9.37 10.25
CA PRO A 82 -0.46 -8.77 11.09
C PRO A 82 0.25 -7.61 10.40
N VAL A 83 0.86 -6.73 11.19
CA VAL A 83 1.69 -5.64 10.65
C VAL A 83 2.77 -6.20 9.73
N GLY A 84 2.89 -5.63 8.53
CA GLY A 84 3.84 -6.09 7.54
C GLY A 84 3.53 -5.61 6.13
N VAL A 85 4.35 -6.08 5.20
CA VAL A 85 4.18 -5.84 3.76
C VAL A 85 3.66 -7.12 3.12
N TYR A 86 2.69 -6.98 2.25
CA TYR A 86 2.06 -8.09 1.54
C TYR A 86 1.99 -7.78 0.05
N MET A 87 1.96 -8.83 -0.76
CA MET A 87 1.63 -8.73 -2.18
C MET A 87 0.30 -9.46 -2.41
N ILE A 88 -0.65 -8.74 -2.95
CA ILE A 88 -1.92 -9.28 -3.41
C ILE A 88 -1.78 -9.59 -4.89
N GLU A 89 -2.06 -10.82 -5.27
CA GLU A 89 -2.08 -11.30 -6.64
C GLU A 89 -3.48 -11.78 -7.01
N MET A 90 -4.00 -11.31 -8.13
CA MET A 90 -5.30 -11.70 -8.66
C MET A 90 -5.16 -12.28 -10.05
N GLU A 91 -5.77 -13.46 -10.25
CA GLU A 91 -5.84 -14.17 -11.53
C GLU A 91 -7.28 -14.48 -11.87
N SER A 92 -7.66 -14.31 -13.13
CA SER A 92 -9.00 -14.61 -13.62
C SER A 92 -9.01 -15.80 -14.59
N THR A 93 -10.19 -16.41 -14.76
CA THR A 93 -10.45 -17.39 -15.82
C THR A 93 -11.62 -16.89 -16.68
N PRO A 94 -11.52 -16.84 -18.00
CA PRO A 94 -10.29 -17.04 -18.78
C PRO A 94 -9.17 -16.10 -18.35
N ALA A 95 -7.93 -16.53 -18.42
CA ALA A 95 -6.77 -15.76 -18.05
C ALA A 95 -6.66 -14.53 -18.97
N THR A 96 -6.75 -13.33 -18.38
CA THR A 96 -6.48 -12.08 -19.07
C THR A 96 -5.08 -11.61 -18.75
N GLU A 97 -4.93 -11.03 -17.54
CA GLU A 97 -3.66 -10.58 -17.01
C GLU A 97 -3.65 -10.86 -15.50
N THR A 98 -2.47 -11.13 -14.95
CA THR A 98 -2.29 -11.22 -13.51
C THR A 98 -2.10 -9.81 -12.98
N SER A 99 -3.01 -9.36 -12.11
CA SER A 99 -2.86 -8.09 -11.39
C SER A 99 -2.12 -8.32 -10.08
N ARG A 100 -1.18 -7.45 -9.75
CA ARG A 100 -0.39 -7.51 -8.52
C ARG A 100 -0.28 -6.15 -7.87
N GLN A 101 -0.44 -6.12 -6.55
CA GLN A 101 -0.35 -4.88 -5.78
C GLN A 101 0.32 -5.13 -4.43
N LEU A 102 1.18 -4.20 -3.99
CA LEU A 102 1.65 -4.19 -2.61
C LEU A 102 0.56 -3.66 -1.68
N TYR A 103 0.46 -4.29 -0.53
CA TYR A 103 -0.47 -3.94 0.53
C TYR A 103 0.29 -3.81 1.85
N PHE A 104 0.18 -2.66 2.48
CA PHE A 104 0.90 -2.33 3.70
C PHE A 104 -0.06 -2.33 4.89
N VAL A 105 0.25 -3.14 5.91
CA VAL A 105 -0.46 -3.14 7.18
C VAL A 105 0.43 -2.48 8.22
N SER A 106 -0.05 -1.38 8.79
CA SER A 106 0.68 -0.60 9.78
C SER A 106 -0.20 -0.32 11.00
N ASN A 107 0.43 -0.28 12.17
CA ASN A 107 -0.17 0.22 13.40
C ASN A 107 0.24 1.66 13.70
N LEU A 108 0.81 2.38 12.74
CA LEU A 108 1.22 3.76 12.91
C LEU A 108 0.17 4.71 12.32
N ARG A 109 -0.05 5.82 13.01
CA ARG A 109 -0.82 6.97 12.52
C ARG A 109 0.06 8.20 12.55
N THR A 110 0.05 8.96 11.46
CA THR A 110 0.80 10.21 11.34
C THR A 110 -0.16 11.38 11.26
N LEU A 111 0.09 12.38 12.08
CA LEU A 111 -0.58 13.67 12.08
C LEU A 111 0.40 14.70 11.54
N GLY A 112 -0.03 15.54 10.62
CA GLY A 112 0.78 16.63 10.06
C GLY A 112 0.18 17.99 10.42
N GLU A 113 1.01 18.94 10.82
CA GLU A 113 0.62 20.29 11.15
C GLU A 113 1.56 21.30 10.49
N ALA A 114 0.99 22.31 9.86
CA ALA A 114 1.76 23.43 9.33
C ALA A 114 2.12 24.38 10.47
N LEU A 115 3.41 24.71 10.59
CA LEU A 115 3.94 25.68 11.52
C LEU A 115 4.37 26.96 10.77
N PRO A 116 4.58 28.09 11.48
CA PRO A 116 5.20 29.28 10.89
C PRO A 116 6.55 28.97 10.22
N ASP A 117 7.03 29.91 9.41
CA ASP A 117 8.36 29.87 8.77
C ASP A 117 8.58 28.64 7.85
N ASN A 118 7.56 28.25 7.10
CA ASN A 118 7.60 27.13 6.16
C ASN A 118 8.02 25.81 6.82
N GLN A 119 7.49 25.53 7.99
CA GLN A 119 7.73 24.27 8.68
C GLN A 119 6.50 23.37 8.66
N MET A 120 6.74 22.08 8.66
CA MET A 120 5.74 21.03 8.86
C MET A 120 6.18 20.17 10.04
N ARG A 121 5.33 20.02 11.04
CA ARG A 121 5.51 19.08 12.13
C ARG A 121 4.71 17.82 11.85
N TYR A 122 5.34 16.69 12.03
CA TYR A 122 4.74 15.37 11.94
C TYR A 122 4.82 14.69 13.29
N VAL A 123 3.70 14.15 13.74
CA VAL A 123 3.61 13.39 14.99
C VAL A 123 3.17 11.98 14.63
N VAL A 124 3.99 11.00 15.00
CA VAL A 124 3.71 9.59 14.78
C VAL A 124 3.30 8.94 16.08
N VAL A 125 2.13 8.33 16.08
CA VAL A 125 1.56 7.62 17.23
C VAL A 125 1.20 6.20 16.87
N ASP A 126 1.16 5.33 17.86
CA ASP A 126 0.53 4.01 17.73
C ASP A 126 -0.97 4.19 17.47
N ALA A 127 -1.48 3.53 16.43
CA ALA A 127 -2.87 3.72 15.99
C ALA A 127 -3.90 3.15 16.96
N LYS A 128 -3.49 2.23 17.85
CA LYS A 128 -4.35 1.58 18.83
C LYS A 128 -4.39 2.33 20.15
N GLU A 129 -3.22 2.73 20.64
CA GLU A 129 -3.08 3.29 21.98
C GLU A 129 -2.85 4.80 21.98
N GLY A 130 -2.55 5.40 20.83
CA GLY A 130 -2.27 6.82 20.68
C GLY A 130 -0.94 7.25 21.27
N GLN A 131 -0.09 6.32 21.70
CA GLN A 131 1.21 6.63 22.29
C GLN A 131 2.21 7.12 21.22
N PRO A 132 3.05 8.10 21.54
CA PRO A 132 4.07 8.59 20.61
C PRO A 132 5.10 7.51 20.29
N VAL A 133 5.47 7.42 19.00
CA VAL A 133 6.41 6.42 18.51
C VAL A 133 7.75 7.07 18.21
N LYS A 134 8.75 6.81 19.06
CA LYS A 134 10.14 7.20 18.83
C LYS A 134 10.78 6.32 17.76
N GLY A 135 11.61 6.93 16.91
CA GLY A 135 12.41 6.24 15.90
C GLY A 135 11.60 5.75 14.70
N ALA A 136 10.38 6.26 14.51
CA ALA A 136 9.65 6.04 13.28
C ALA A 136 10.29 6.86 12.14
N THR A 137 10.34 6.28 10.95
CA THR A 137 10.78 6.97 9.74
C THR A 137 9.58 7.65 9.09
N VAL A 138 9.72 8.94 8.78
CA VAL A 138 8.75 9.74 8.04
C VAL A 138 9.38 10.12 6.70
N GLU A 139 8.95 9.48 5.62
CA GLU A 139 9.39 9.80 4.27
C GLU A 139 8.43 10.79 3.62
N LEU A 140 8.97 11.92 3.20
CA LEU A 140 8.24 13.00 2.56
C LEU A 140 8.44 12.93 1.06
N ARG A 141 7.34 12.94 0.32
CA ARG A 141 7.35 12.99 -1.15
C ARG A 141 6.52 14.16 -1.66
N GLY A 142 6.81 14.60 -2.85
CA GLY A 142 6.10 15.71 -3.47
C GLY A 142 6.46 15.88 -4.92
N TYR A 143 6.18 17.06 -5.44
CA TYR A 143 6.47 17.44 -6.81
C TYR A 143 7.84 18.13 -6.89
N VAL A 144 8.79 17.53 -7.56
CA VAL A 144 10.16 18.01 -7.70
C VAL A 144 10.55 17.98 -9.17
N ASN A 145 11.04 19.11 -9.70
CA ASN A 145 11.54 19.23 -11.08
C ASN A 145 10.56 18.66 -12.15
N GLY A 146 9.28 18.97 -12.05
CA GLY A 146 8.28 18.50 -13.01
C GLY A 146 7.83 17.06 -12.83
N ARG A 147 8.29 16.36 -11.79
CA ARG A 147 7.90 14.96 -11.49
C ARG A 147 7.16 14.86 -10.16
N SER A 148 6.04 14.18 -10.19
CA SER A 148 5.27 13.86 -8.99
C SER A 148 5.89 12.71 -8.19
N ASN A 149 5.52 12.60 -6.92
CA ASN A 149 5.90 11.51 -6.01
C ASN A 149 7.41 11.29 -5.85
N GLN A 150 8.20 12.37 -5.98
CA GLN A 150 9.64 12.32 -5.75
C GLN A 150 9.93 12.43 -4.26
N LYS A 151 10.94 11.70 -3.79
CA LYS A 151 11.41 11.78 -2.40
C LYS A 151 12.04 13.14 -2.15
N ILE A 152 11.53 13.86 -1.15
CA ILE A 152 12.02 15.17 -0.72
C ILE A 152 12.95 15.02 0.47
N ALA A 153 12.51 14.29 1.50
CA ALA A 153 13.25 14.10 2.73
C ALA A 153 12.88 12.82 3.45
N THR A 154 13.75 12.39 4.34
CA THR A 154 13.51 11.33 5.30
C THR A 154 13.83 11.86 6.68
N LEU A 155 12.87 11.76 7.60
CA LEU A 155 13.00 12.23 8.98
C LEU A 155 12.85 11.04 9.92
N THR A 156 13.37 11.19 11.14
CA THR A 156 13.20 10.21 12.21
C THR A 156 12.55 10.90 13.41
N THR A 157 11.52 10.29 13.97
CA THR A 157 10.81 10.86 15.11
C THR A 157 11.65 10.78 16.41
N ASP A 158 11.52 11.81 17.22
CA ASP A 158 12.16 11.93 18.54
C ASP A 158 11.41 11.14 19.63
N SER A 159 11.76 11.38 20.90
CA SER A 159 11.14 10.73 22.06
C SER A 159 9.65 11.09 22.25
N LYS A 160 9.19 12.18 21.66
CA LYS A 160 7.79 12.61 21.66
C LYS A 160 7.03 12.14 20.42
N GLY A 161 7.67 11.33 19.57
CA GLY A 161 7.11 10.90 18.30
C GLY A 161 7.08 12.02 17.24
N GLU A 162 7.84 13.10 17.42
CA GLU A 162 7.79 14.27 16.56
C GLU A 162 8.98 14.34 15.61
N ALA A 163 8.72 14.84 14.40
CA ALA A 163 9.73 15.20 13.42
C ALA A 163 9.31 16.51 12.73
N VAL A 164 10.24 17.41 12.50
CA VAL A 164 9.98 18.72 11.88
C VAL A 164 10.77 18.82 10.58
N TYR A 165 10.11 19.27 9.54
CA TYR A 165 10.68 19.54 8.23
C TYR A 165 10.51 21.02 7.88
N LYS A 166 11.61 21.70 7.56
CA LYS A 166 11.59 23.06 7.02
C LYS A 166 11.81 23.00 5.52
N TYR A 167 10.91 23.60 4.74
CA TYR A 167 10.99 23.60 3.28
C TYR A 167 11.17 25.00 2.73
N ASP A 168 12.02 25.12 1.70
CA ASP A 168 12.23 26.39 0.99
C ASP A 168 11.35 26.49 -0.25
N LYS A 169 11.26 25.43 -1.05
CA LYS A 169 10.54 25.40 -2.32
C LYS A 169 9.56 24.24 -2.45
N GLU A 170 9.99 23.03 -2.14
CA GLU A 170 9.20 21.82 -2.33
C GLU A 170 8.40 21.47 -1.07
N ARG A 171 7.11 21.77 -1.11
CA ARG A 171 6.19 21.36 -0.04
C ARG A 171 5.83 19.88 -0.19
N PRO A 172 5.93 19.07 0.86
CA PRO A 172 5.48 17.68 0.85
C PRO A 172 3.99 17.57 0.57
N THR A 173 3.60 16.67 -0.32
CA THR A 173 2.20 16.37 -0.65
C THR A 173 1.78 14.98 -0.23
N THR A 174 2.76 14.08 -0.04
CA THR A 174 2.53 12.69 0.36
C THR A 174 3.51 12.30 1.46
N ILE A 175 3.01 11.58 2.44
CA ILE A 175 3.76 11.16 3.63
C ILE A 175 3.64 9.64 3.76
N TYR A 176 4.77 8.97 3.85
CA TYR A 176 4.86 7.57 4.22
C TYR A 176 5.52 7.43 5.58
N THR A 177 4.95 6.64 6.46
CA THR A 177 5.49 6.42 7.79
C THR A 177 5.62 4.93 8.06
N TYR A 178 6.81 4.54 8.51
CA TYR A 178 7.09 3.15 8.89
C TYR A 178 8.09 3.11 10.05
N LYS A 179 8.13 1.96 10.72
CA LYS A 179 9.13 1.67 11.75
C LYS A 179 9.81 0.36 11.37
N LEU A 180 11.11 0.40 11.26
CA LEU A 180 11.96 -0.78 11.04
C LEU A 180 12.14 -1.54 12.34
#